data_c400c5305a84eb0af075d7691b304dec
#
_entry.id   c400c5305a84eb0af075d7691b304dec
#
_cell.length_a   1.000
_cell.length_b   1.000
_cell.length_c   1.000
_cell.angle_alpha   90.00
_cell.angle_beta   90.00
_cell.angle_gamma   90.00
#
_symmetry.space_group_name_H-M   'P 1'
#
loop_
_entity.id
_entity.type
_entity.pdbx_description
1 polymer ?
#
loop_
_entity_poly.entity_id
_entity_poly.type
_entity_poly.pdbx_seq_one_letter_code
_entity_poly.pdbx_strand_id
1 'polypeptide(L)'
;EASNILWYSETKHWFAFVSSVFVAFIKMLVVPLVSICIIKVIIEIDKNIKISSLLGISLFWILFSTAIAATLGIFLGYSFDLGSNFAIYEGNKQIREIQTFSNIILGLIPSNIIAAINKENIIAIVIFSFFIGISAKKISKKEEYEQAFKSFHNFILTFYNIMMNMTATVIRFMPYAVVCMMANVLLSNGFEAIKTAGLFIMLIYIAMLIMFGVHF
;
A
#
# COMPACT_ATOMS: atom_id res chain seq x y z
N GLU A 1 -5.52 12.00 42.35
CA GLU A 1 -5.19 10.78 41.54
C GLU A 1 -6.27 10.48 40.50
N ALA A 2 -7.56 10.47 40.83
CA ALA A 2 -8.66 10.18 39.90
C ALA A 2 -8.74 11.19 38.72
N SER A 3 -8.49 12.49 38.97
CA SER A 3 -8.46 13.50 37.92
C SER A 3 -7.33 13.28 36.90
N ASN A 4 -6.14 12.87 37.35
CA ASN A 4 -5.00 12.58 36.47
C ASN A 4 -5.27 11.35 35.57
N ILE A 5 -5.98 10.35 36.06
CA ILE A 5 -6.37 9.15 35.28
C ILE A 5 -7.40 9.52 34.21
N LEU A 6 -8.34 10.41 34.51
CA LEU A 6 -9.34 10.88 33.53
C LEU A 6 -8.67 11.70 32.41
N TRP A 7 -7.80 12.67 32.74
CA TRP A 7 -7.07 13.44 31.74
C TRP A 7 -6.22 12.56 30.84
N TYR A 8 -5.55 11.55 31.39
CA TYR A 8 -4.73 10.61 30.64
C TYR A 8 -5.57 9.79 29.64
N SER A 9 -6.71 9.27 30.05
CA SER A 9 -7.58 8.46 29.20
C SER A 9 -8.21 9.29 28.08
N GLU A 10 -8.63 10.52 28.34
CA GLU A 10 -9.18 11.43 27.36
C GLU A 10 -8.11 11.85 26.33
N THR A 11 -6.93 12.22 26.78
CA THR A 11 -5.81 12.63 25.90
C THR A 11 -5.43 11.50 24.95
N LYS A 12 -5.31 10.28 25.48
CA LYS A 12 -5.03 9.09 24.67
C LYS A 12 -6.13 8.85 23.63
N HIS A 13 -7.40 9.01 24.00
CA HIS A 13 -8.53 8.85 23.08
C HIS A 13 -8.46 9.84 21.92
N TRP A 14 -8.14 11.13 22.19
CA TRP A 14 -8.01 12.13 21.14
C TRP A 14 -6.86 11.85 20.18
N PHE A 15 -5.68 11.43 20.67
CA PHE A 15 -4.57 11.04 19.81
C PHE A 15 -4.91 9.83 18.94
N ALA A 16 -5.57 8.81 19.52
CA ALA A 16 -6.03 7.65 18.77
C ALA A 16 -7.06 8.03 17.71
N PHE A 17 -8.00 8.93 18.04
CA PHE A 17 -9.01 9.43 17.10
C PHE A 17 -8.38 10.14 15.90
N VAL A 18 -7.50 11.14 16.11
CA VAL A 18 -6.83 11.87 15.03
C VAL A 18 -6.03 10.92 14.14
N SER A 19 -5.31 9.97 14.75
CA SER A 19 -4.56 8.94 14.03
C SER A 19 -5.46 8.08 13.14
N SER A 20 -6.59 7.64 13.68
CA SER A 20 -7.56 6.80 12.98
C SER A 20 -8.23 7.54 11.81
N VAL A 21 -8.56 8.81 12.01
CA VAL A 21 -9.13 9.68 10.96
C VAL A 21 -8.14 9.83 9.80
N PHE A 22 -6.86 10.09 10.09
CA PHE A 22 -5.83 10.20 9.06
C PHE A 22 -5.66 8.89 8.27
N VAL A 23 -5.60 7.75 8.97
CA VAL A 23 -5.53 6.42 8.31
C VAL A 23 -6.76 6.17 7.45
N ALA A 24 -7.95 6.54 7.91
CA ALA A 24 -9.18 6.43 7.13
C ALA A 24 -9.13 7.26 5.85
N PHE A 25 -8.61 8.50 5.90
CA PHE A 25 -8.42 9.32 4.70
C PHE A 25 -7.44 8.68 3.70
N ILE A 26 -6.33 8.11 4.16
CA ILE A 26 -5.40 7.39 3.27
C ILE A 26 -6.10 6.20 2.63
N LYS A 27 -6.77 5.36 3.41
CA LYS A 27 -7.48 4.18 2.91
C LYS A 27 -8.55 4.53 1.88
N MET A 28 -9.29 5.61 2.09
CA MET A 28 -10.29 6.10 1.16
C MET A 28 -9.73 6.40 -0.23
N LEU A 29 -8.48 6.88 -0.30
CA LEU A 29 -7.84 7.24 -1.57
C LEU A 29 -7.23 6.06 -2.31
N VAL A 30 -6.88 4.96 -1.63
CA VAL A 30 -6.11 3.84 -2.21
C VAL A 30 -6.81 3.24 -3.41
N VAL A 31 -8.08 2.86 -3.27
CA VAL A 31 -8.82 2.16 -4.31
C VAL A 31 -9.00 3.00 -5.58
N PRO A 32 -9.55 4.24 -5.51
CA PRO A 32 -9.73 5.06 -6.71
C PRO A 32 -8.40 5.50 -7.33
N LEU A 33 -7.39 5.80 -6.51
CA LEU A 33 -6.08 6.21 -7.00
C LEU A 33 -5.38 5.08 -7.77
N VAL A 34 -5.32 3.88 -7.19
CA VAL A 34 -4.70 2.71 -7.84
C VAL A 34 -5.40 2.39 -9.14
N SER A 35 -6.74 2.37 -9.15
CA SER A 35 -7.54 2.08 -10.35
C SER A 35 -7.24 3.06 -11.47
N ILE A 36 -7.30 4.36 -11.19
CA ILE A 36 -7.11 5.39 -12.20
C ILE A 36 -5.69 5.44 -12.73
N CYS A 37 -4.68 5.24 -11.86
CA CYS A 37 -3.27 5.19 -12.26
C CYS A 37 -3.01 4.06 -13.26
N ILE A 38 -3.55 2.86 -13.00
CA ILE A 38 -3.35 1.71 -13.88
C ILE A 38 -4.03 1.93 -15.22
N ILE A 39 -5.29 2.40 -15.22
CA ILE A 39 -6.03 2.67 -16.46
C ILE A 39 -5.28 3.72 -17.28
N LYS A 40 -4.86 4.82 -16.65
CA LYS A 40 -4.11 5.90 -17.31
C LYS A 40 -2.83 5.38 -17.97
N VAL A 41 -1.98 4.68 -17.20
CA VAL A 41 -0.71 4.17 -17.70
C VAL A 41 -0.90 3.26 -18.91
N ILE A 42 -1.89 2.35 -18.88
CA ILE A 42 -2.13 1.42 -19.99
C ILE A 42 -2.61 2.15 -21.25
N ILE A 43 -3.44 3.16 -21.10
CA ILE A 43 -3.94 3.95 -22.23
C ILE A 43 -2.80 4.76 -22.85
N GLU A 44 -1.92 5.34 -22.06
CA GLU A 44 -0.82 6.21 -22.49
C GLU A 44 0.43 5.46 -22.96
N ILE A 45 0.59 4.17 -22.66
CA ILE A 45 1.73 3.38 -23.15
C ILE A 45 1.83 3.50 -24.68
N ASP A 46 3.00 3.83 -25.19
CA ASP A 46 3.27 3.98 -26.59
C ASP A 46 2.93 2.70 -27.39
N LYS A 47 2.37 2.87 -28.60
CA LYS A 47 1.94 1.76 -29.47
C LYS A 47 3.08 0.82 -29.87
N ASN A 48 4.33 1.34 -29.86
CA ASN A 48 5.53 0.60 -30.23
C ASN A 48 6.08 -0.29 -29.12
N ILE A 49 5.60 -0.13 -27.90
CA ILE A 49 6.08 -0.89 -26.74
C ILE A 49 5.21 -2.14 -26.56
N LYS A 50 5.84 -3.31 -26.62
CA LYS A 50 5.16 -4.58 -26.29
C LYS A 50 4.96 -4.64 -24.78
N ILE A 51 3.73 -4.40 -24.33
CA ILE A 51 3.34 -4.44 -22.91
C ILE A 51 3.80 -5.74 -22.23
N SER A 52 3.69 -6.88 -22.92
CA SER A 52 4.12 -8.19 -22.40
C SER A 52 5.62 -8.25 -22.09
N SER A 53 6.46 -7.63 -22.93
CA SER A 53 7.93 -7.58 -22.71
C SER A 53 8.29 -6.70 -21.52
N LEU A 54 7.65 -5.52 -21.41
CA LEU A 54 7.84 -4.65 -20.26
C LEU A 54 7.42 -5.32 -18.96
N LEU A 55 6.25 -5.94 -18.94
CA LEU A 55 5.76 -6.65 -17.75
C LEU A 55 6.69 -7.80 -17.37
N GLY A 56 7.18 -8.57 -18.33
CA GLY A 56 8.09 -9.69 -18.07
C GLY A 56 9.42 -9.22 -17.46
N ILE A 57 10.04 -8.21 -18.04
CA ILE A 57 11.31 -7.65 -17.55
C ILE A 57 11.12 -7.01 -16.17
N SER A 58 10.08 -6.19 -16.01
CA SER A 58 9.78 -5.56 -14.72
C SER A 58 9.49 -6.58 -13.64
N LEU A 59 8.71 -7.63 -13.94
CA LEU A 59 8.38 -8.69 -12.99
C LEU A 59 9.65 -9.45 -12.56
N PHE A 60 10.53 -9.77 -13.51
CA PHE A 60 11.81 -10.41 -13.19
C PHE A 60 12.65 -9.56 -12.22
N TRP A 61 12.82 -8.27 -12.52
CA TRP A 61 13.61 -7.37 -11.67
C TRP A 61 12.98 -7.14 -10.30
N ILE A 62 11.64 -7.04 -10.21
CA ILE A 62 10.93 -6.92 -8.94
C ILE A 62 11.13 -8.18 -8.10
N LEU A 63 10.95 -9.38 -8.67
CA LEU A 63 11.13 -10.63 -7.94
C LEU A 63 12.58 -10.81 -7.50
N PHE A 64 13.55 -10.51 -8.37
CA PHE A 64 14.97 -10.59 -8.05
C PHE A 64 15.35 -9.63 -6.91
N SER A 65 14.94 -8.39 -7.00
CA SER A 65 15.16 -7.36 -5.96
C SER A 65 14.50 -7.76 -4.64
N THR A 66 13.26 -8.27 -4.69
CA THR A 66 12.53 -8.72 -3.51
C THR A 66 13.20 -9.92 -2.85
N ALA A 67 13.75 -10.86 -3.62
CA ALA A 67 14.49 -12.01 -3.08
C ALA A 67 15.75 -11.57 -2.33
N ILE A 68 16.51 -10.61 -2.90
CA ILE A 68 17.69 -10.05 -2.22
C ILE A 68 17.27 -9.33 -0.94
N ALA A 69 16.24 -8.48 -0.99
CA ALA A 69 15.75 -7.75 0.17
C ALA A 69 15.26 -8.70 1.28
N ALA A 70 14.53 -9.75 0.93
CA ALA A 70 14.09 -10.78 1.88
C ALA A 70 15.25 -11.49 2.55
N THR A 71 16.27 -11.88 1.77
CA THR A 71 17.49 -12.53 2.31
C THR A 71 18.23 -11.60 3.27
N LEU A 72 18.40 -10.34 2.92
CA LEU A 72 19.00 -9.33 3.80
C LEU A 72 18.17 -9.11 5.07
N GLY A 73 16.85 -9.04 4.95
CA GLY A 73 15.94 -8.87 6.10
C GLY A 73 16.05 -10.04 7.07
N ILE A 74 16.08 -11.27 6.58
CA ILE A 74 16.28 -12.49 7.41
C ILE A 74 17.65 -12.45 8.07
N PHE A 75 18.71 -12.13 7.32
CA PHE A 75 20.07 -12.06 7.86
C PHE A 75 20.20 -11.03 8.97
N LEU A 76 19.68 -9.82 8.76
CA LEU A 76 19.69 -8.76 9.78
C LEU A 76 18.80 -9.13 10.98
N GLY A 77 17.62 -9.69 10.74
CA GLY A 77 16.71 -10.14 11.80
C GLY A 77 17.34 -11.18 12.71
N TYR A 78 18.04 -12.14 12.12
CA TYR A 78 18.77 -13.17 12.87
C TYR A 78 20.01 -12.62 13.59
N SER A 79 20.80 -11.76 12.92
CA SER A 79 22.04 -11.20 13.49
C SER A 79 21.79 -10.26 14.68
N PHE A 80 20.66 -9.57 14.72
CA PHE A 80 20.30 -8.65 15.79
C PHE A 80 19.23 -9.19 16.74
N ASP A 81 18.88 -10.47 16.60
CA ASP A 81 17.91 -11.18 17.46
C ASP A 81 16.60 -10.39 17.68
N LEU A 82 16.08 -9.83 16.57
CA LEU A 82 14.91 -8.94 16.60
C LEU A 82 13.62 -9.62 17.10
N GLY A 83 13.62 -10.95 17.20
CA GLY A 83 12.44 -11.73 17.61
C GLY A 83 12.36 -12.04 19.10
N SER A 84 13.48 -12.04 19.83
CA SER A 84 13.54 -12.52 21.22
C SER A 84 12.89 -11.58 22.23
N ASN A 85 12.88 -10.29 21.95
CA ASN A 85 12.31 -9.26 22.83
C ASN A 85 10.84 -8.92 22.58
N PHE A 86 10.24 -9.50 21.52
CA PHE A 86 8.79 -9.43 21.37
C PHE A 86 8.19 -10.48 22.29
N ALA A 87 7.65 -10.08 23.43
CA ALA A 87 6.79 -10.92 24.24
C ALA A 87 5.76 -11.56 23.27
N ILE A 88 5.84 -12.89 23.12
CA ILE A 88 4.85 -13.63 22.38
C ILE A 88 3.56 -13.43 23.18
N TYR A 89 2.77 -12.44 22.81
CA TYR A 89 1.40 -12.38 23.25
C TYR A 89 0.77 -13.69 22.79
N GLU A 90 0.50 -14.59 23.70
CA GLU A 90 -0.33 -15.78 23.48
C GLU A 90 -1.79 -15.36 23.22
N GLY A 91 -1.98 -14.43 22.31
CA GLY A 91 -3.23 -14.17 21.68
C GLY A 91 -3.48 -15.26 20.64
N ASN A 92 -4.64 -15.91 20.71
CA ASN A 92 -5.12 -16.95 19.82
C ASN A 92 -4.37 -16.98 18.50
N LYS A 93 -3.48 -17.96 18.33
CA LYS A 93 -2.86 -18.28 17.05
C LYS A 93 -4.00 -18.65 16.09
N GLN A 94 -4.58 -17.68 15.42
CA GLN A 94 -5.29 -17.95 14.18
C GLN A 94 -4.23 -18.43 13.20
N ILE A 95 -4.03 -19.73 13.17
CA ILE A 95 -3.24 -20.39 12.12
C ILE A 95 -3.99 -20.03 10.83
N ARG A 96 -3.47 -19.07 10.08
CA ARG A 96 -4.01 -18.80 8.74
C ARG A 96 -3.85 -20.10 7.97
N GLU A 97 -4.96 -20.71 7.60
CA GLU A 97 -4.95 -21.87 6.72
C GLU A 97 -4.09 -21.53 5.50
N ILE A 98 -3.12 -22.39 5.20
CA ILE A 98 -2.28 -22.24 4.00
C ILE A 98 -3.22 -22.39 2.82
N GLN A 99 -3.56 -21.27 2.20
CA GLN A 99 -4.42 -21.29 1.03
C GLN A 99 -3.74 -22.07 -0.09
N THR A 100 -4.46 -23.01 -0.67
CA THR A 100 -3.98 -23.76 -1.83
C THR A 100 -3.71 -22.77 -2.98
N PHE A 101 -2.66 -23.02 -3.77
CA PHE A 101 -2.27 -22.14 -4.90
C PHE A 101 -3.45 -21.82 -5.84
N SER A 102 -4.34 -22.78 -6.08
CA SER A 102 -5.58 -22.56 -6.83
C SER A 102 -6.51 -21.53 -6.19
N ASN A 103 -6.65 -21.55 -4.87
CA ASN A 103 -7.47 -20.59 -4.13
C ASN A 103 -6.85 -19.17 -4.15
N ILE A 104 -5.53 -19.09 -4.16
CA ILE A 104 -4.81 -17.81 -4.35
C ILE A 104 -5.15 -17.25 -5.73
N ILE A 105 -5.01 -18.03 -6.81
CA ILE A 105 -5.32 -17.58 -8.18
C ILE A 105 -6.79 -17.19 -8.32
N LEU A 106 -7.71 -17.99 -7.79
CA LEU A 106 -9.14 -17.68 -7.80
C LEU A 106 -9.45 -16.40 -7.03
N GLY A 107 -8.73 -16.14 -5.93
CA GLY A 107 -8.85 -14.90 -5.18
C GLY A 107 -8.32 -13.65 -5.90
N LEU A 108 -7.47 -13.83 -6.93
CA LEU A 108 -6.97 -12.72 -7.75
C LEU A 108 -8.03 -12.23 -8.76
N ILE A 109 -8.92 -13.11 -9.21
CA ILE A 109 -9.95 -12.76 -10.20
C ILE A 109 -11.23 -12.37 -9.45
N PRO A 110 -11.66 -11.10 -9.50
CA PRO A 110 -12.86 -10.70 -8.80
C PRO A 110 -14.10 -11.27 -9.45
N SER A 111 -14.83 -12.12 -8.74
CA SER A 111 -16.18 -12.54 -9.17
C SER A 111 -17.17 -11.37 -9.15
N ASN A 112 -16.93 -10.39 -8.28
CA ASN A 112 -17.70 -9.15 -8.18
C ASN A 112 -16.77 -8.02 -7.75
N ILE A 113 -16.64 -6.97 -8.57
CA ILE A 113 -15.76 -5.84 -8.30
C ILE A 113 -16.20 -5.06 -7.06
N ILE A 114 -17.50 -4.90 -6.83
CA ILE A 114 -18.01 -4.18 -5.66
C ILE A 114 -17.66 -4.94 -4.37
N ALA A 115 -17.76 -6.27 -4.39
CA ALA A 115 -17.34 -7.09 -3.26
C ALA A 115 -15.82 -7.03 -3.03
N ALA A 116 -15.01 -6.93 -4.10
CA ALA A 116 -13.57 -6.77 -4.00
C ALA A 116 -13.19 -5.41 -3.40
N ILE A 117 -13.89 -4.34 -3.76
CA ILE A 117 -13.72 -3.00 -3.18
C ILE A 117 -14.04 -3.02 -1.68
N ASN A 118 -15.18 -3.60 -1.29
CA ASN A 118 -15.61 -3.68 0.11
C ASN A 118 -14.64 -4.50 0.99
N LYS A 119 -13.99 -5.52 0.40
CA LYS A 119 -12.99 -6.34 1.09
C LYS A 119 -11.57 -5.76 1.02
N GLU A 120 -11.39 -4.58 0.46
CA GLU A 120 -10.09 -3.94 0.24
C GLU A 120 -9.10 -4.88 -0.52
N ASN A 121 -9.62 -5.75 -1.43
CA ASN A 121 -8.79 -6.64 -2.24
C ASN A 121 -8.14 -5.88 -3.39
N ILE A 122 -7.02 -5.23 -3.09
CA ILE A 122 -6.29 -4.36 -4.03
C ILE A 122 -5.87 -5.11 -5.28
N ILE A 123 -5.48 -6.38 -5.18
CA ILE A 123 -5.01 -7.17 -6.32
C ILE A 123 -6.15 -7.39 -7.33
N ALA A 124 -7.34 -7.72 -6.84
CA ALA A 124 -8.52 -7.89 -7.69
C ALA A 124 -8.90 -6.56 -8.39
N ILE A 125 -8.77 -5.43 -7.68
CA ILE A 125 -9.01 -4.09 -8.24
C ILE A 125 -7.98 -3.75 -9.33
N VAL A 126 -6.70 -4.08 -9.11
CA VAL A 126 -5.61 -3.93 -10.10
C VAL A 126 -5.92 -4.71 -11.37
N ILE A 127 -6.31 -5.98 -11.25
CA ILE A 127 -6.64 -6.84 -12.40
C ILE A 127 -7.83 -6.28 -13.17
N PHE A 128 -8.89 -5.87 -12.49
CA PHE A 128 -10.04 -5.26 -13.13
C PHE A 128 -9.69 -3.97 -13.87
N SER A 129 -8.91 -3.08 -13.23
CA SER A 129 -8.45 -1.83 -13.85
C SER A 129 -7.56 -2.09 -15.06
N PHE A 130 -6.74 -3.13 -15.02
CA PHE A 130 -5.92 -3.59 -16.14
C PHE A 130 -6.77 -4.01 -17.33
N PHE A 131 -7.84 -4.78 -17.11
CA PHE A 131 -8.77 -5.16 -18.17
C PHE A 131 -9.49 -3.96 -18.79
N ILE A 132 -9.92 -2.99 -17.97
CA ILE A 132 -10.51 -1.74 -18.47
C ILE A 132 -9.49 -1.01 -19.37
N GLY A 133 -8.25 -0.84 -18.91
CA GLY A 133 -7.20 -0.13 -19.64
C GLY A 133 -6.91 -0.79 -21.00
N ILE A 134 -6.76 -2.11 -21.04
CA ILE A 134 -6.53 -2.85 -22.29
C ILE A 134 -7.73 -2.73 -23.24
N SER A 135 -8.94 -2.85 -22.73
CA SER A 135 -10.16 -2.75 -23.53
C SER A 135 -10.32 -1.35 -24.11
N ALA A 136 -10.10 -0.32 -23.31
CA ALA A 136 -10.09 1.07 -23.76
C ALA A 136 -9.03 1.31 -24.84
N LYS A 137 -7.82 0.77 -24.67
CA LYS A 137 -6.75 0.86 -25.67
C LYS A 137 -7.08 0.14 -26.97
N LYS A 138 -7.85 -0.97 -26.94
CA LYS A 138 -8.32 -1.64 -28.15
C LYS A 138 -9.35 -0.77 -28.89
N ILE A 139 -10.26 -0.14 -28.17
CA ILE A 139 -11.29 0.75 -28.74
C ILE A 139 -10.64 1.98 -29.39
N SER A 140 -9.55 2.51 -28.82
CA SER A 140 -8.85 3.68 -29.38
C SER A 140 -8.28 3.50 -30.78
N LYS A 141 -8.23 2.27 -31.29
CA LYS A 141 -7.74 1.94 -32.64
C LYS A 141 -8.85 1.95 -33.70
N LYS A 142 -10.11 2.06 -33.28
CA LYS A 142 -11.27 2.04 -34.17
C LYS A 142 -11.75 3.47 -34.43
N GLU A 143 -11.80 3.89 -35.67
CA GLU A 143 -12.23 5.25 -36.07
C GLU A 143 -13.64 5.58 -35.58
N GLU A 144 -14.55 4.60 -35.57
CA GLU A 144 -15.92 4.74 -35.09
C GLU A 144 -16.00 5.26 -33.64
N TYR A 145 -15.02 4.92 -32.79
CA TYR A 145 -15.02 5.27 -31.36
C TYR A 145 -14.03 6.38 -30.99
N GLU A 146 -13.39 7.04 -31.96
CA GLU A 146 -12.34 8.02 -31.70
C GLU A 146 -12.80 9.16 -30.77
N GLN A 147 -14.00 9.71 -31.05
CA GLN A 147 -14.53 10.81 -30.22
C GLN A 147 -14.91 10.34 -28.82
N ALA A 148 -15.53 9.17 -28.70
CA ALA A 148 -15.88 8.58 -27.41
C ALA A 148 -14.63 8.24 -26.59
N PHE A 149 -13.60 7.71 -27.25
CA PHE A 149 -12.31 7.43 -26.60
C PHE A 149 -11.62 8.71 -26.11
N LYS A 150 -11.60 9.79 -26.91
CA LYS A 150 -11.04 11.08 -26.49
C LYS A 150 -11.75 11.62 -25.22
N SER A 151 -13.08 11.52 -25.18
CA SER A 151 -13.86 11.92 -24.00
C SER A 151 -13.51 11.08 -22.78
N PHE A 152 -13.41 9.76 -22.93
CA PHE A 152 -13.01 8.86 -21.87
C PHE A 152 -11.56 9.14 -21.39
N HIS A 153 -10.63 9.34 -22.31
CA HIS A 153 -9.25 9.67 -22.00
C HIS A 153 -9.14 10.97 -21.19
N ASN A 154 -9.85 12.03 -21.60
CA ASN A 154 -9.90 13.29 -20.88
C ASN A 154 -10.51 13.13 -19.47
N PHE A 155 -11.55 12.32 -19.33
CA PHE A 155 -12.12 11.97 -18.03
C PHE A 155 -11.07 11.29 -17.11
N ILE A 156 -10.35 10.28 -17.63
CA ILE A 156 -9.30 9.58 -16.89
C ILE A 156 -8.20 10.55 -16.45
N LEU A 157 -7.73 11.44 -17.33
CA LEU A 157 -6.70 12.44 -17.00
C LEU A 157 -7.19 13.41 -15.92
N THR A 158 -8.41 13.93 -16.06
CA THR A 158 -8.99 14.86 -15.09
C THR A 158 -9.15 14.18 -13.74
N PHE A 159 -9.70 12.98 -13.72
CA PHE A 159 -9.90 12.22 -12.48
C PHE A 159 -8.58 11.84 -11.80
N TYR A 160 -7.55 11.47 -12.58
CA TYR A 160 -6.20 11.27 -12.06
C TYR A 160 -5.65 12.52 -11.36
N ASN A 161 -5.77 13.69 -11.99
CA ASN A 161 -5.32 14.95 -11.41
C ASN A 161 -6.08 15.32 -10.14
N ILE A 162 -7.40 15.05 -10.10
CA ILE A 162 -8.22 15.22 -8.91
C ILE A 162 -7.69 14.33 -7.78
N MET A 163 -7.48 13.03 -8.06
CA MET A 163 -6.96 12.08 -7.06
C MET A 163 -5.57 12.46 -6.56
N MET A 164 -4.68 12.92 -7.45
CA MET A 164 -3.35 13.40 -7.06
C MET A 164 -3.41 14.64 -6.17
N ASN A 165 -4.30 15.58 -6.47
CA ASN A 165 -4.48 16.76 -5.64
C ASN A 165 -5.09 16.43 -4.26
N MET A 166 -6.08 15.51 -4.21
CA MET A 166 -6.63 15.01 -2.95
C MET A 166 -5.54 14.33 -2.12
N THR A 167 -4.72 13.48 -2.74
CA THR A 167 -3.59 12.80 -2.08
C THR A 167 -2.59 13.80 -1.52
N ALA A 168 -2.19 14.81 -2.31
CA ALA A 168 -1.29 15.86 -1.86
C ALA A 168 -1.87 16.65 -0.66
N THR A 169 -3.18 16.88 -0.66
CA THR A 169 -3.87 17.54 0.46
C THR A 169 -3.83 16.68 1.72
N VAL A 170 -4.13 15.39 1.61
CA VAL A 170 -4.10 14.47 2.76
C VAL A 170 -2.66 14.33 3.30
N ILE A 171 -1.65 14.22 2.43
CA ILE A 171 -0.24 14.12 2.85
C ILE A 171 0.22 15.36 3.62
N ARG A 172 -0.32 16.54 3.38
CA ARG A 172 0.02 17.74 4.16
C ARG A 172 -0.32 17.61 5.66
N PHE A 173 -1.31 16.79 5.99
CA PHE A 173 -1.68 16.50 7.39
C PHE A 173 -0.82 15.39 8.03
N MET A 174 0.03 14.70 7.23
CA MET A 174 0.88 13.60 7.69
C MET A 174 1.75 13.96 8.92
N PRO A 175 2.45 15.12 8.99
CA PRO A 175 3.28 15.43 10.15
C PRO A 175 2.48 15.45 11.46
N TYR A 176 1.27 16.02 11.43
CA TYR A 176 0.39 16.08 12.61
C TYR A 176 -0.12 14.69 13.01
N ALA A 177 -0.51 13.89 12.02
CA ALA A 177 -0.97 12.53 12.26
C ALA A 177 0.14 11.64 12.83
N VAL A 178 1.38 11.76 12.32
CA VAL A 178 2.53 11.00 12.82
C VAL A 178 2.82 11.35 14.28
N VAL A 179 2.79 12.63 14.65
CA VAL A 179 2.95 13.05 16.08
C VAL A 179 1.86 12.42 16.94
N CYS A 180 0.59 12.45 16.49
CA CYS A 180 -0.50 11.82 17.24
C CYS A 180 -0.34 10.29 17.34
N MET A 181 0.12 9.62 16.27
CA MET A 181 0.40 8.19 16.28
C MET A 181 1.49 7.84 17.28
N MET A 182 2.60 8.59 17.27
CA MET A 182 3.72 8.37 18.20
C MET A 182 3.30 8.63 19.65
N ALA A 183 2.54 9.70 19.90
CA ALA A 183 1.98 9.98 21.21
C ALA A 183 1.05 8.84 21.70
N ASN A 184 0.19 8.34 20.83
CA ASN A 184 -0.70 7.21 21.15
C ASN A 184 0.08 5.93 21.49
N VAL A 185 1.14 5.62 20.74
CA VAL A 185 2.02 4.46 21.02
C VAL A 185 2.73 4.63 22.36
N LEU A 186 3.26 5.82 22.63
CA LEU A 186 3.94 6.13 23.89
C LEU A 186 3.00 5.96 25.10
N LEU A 187 1.80 6.52 25.00
CA LEU A 187 0.78 6.42 26.04
C LEU A 187 0.24 5.00 26.22
N SER A 188 0.25 4.18 25.16
CA SER A 188 -0.27 2.80 25.23
C SER A 188 0.74 1.79 25.74
N ASN A 189 2.01 1.90 25.31
CA ASN A 189 3.02 0.86 25.46
C ASN A 189 4.27 1.33 26.23
N GLY A 190 4.30 2.60 26.65
CA GLY A 190 5.43 3.16 27.37
C GLY A 190 6.67 3.44 26.50
N PHE A 191 7.74 3.90 27.15
CA PHE A 191 8.98 4.31 26.46
C PHE A 191 9.76 3.14 25.88
N GLU A 192 9.66 1.94 26.45
CA GLU A 192 10.34 0.74 25.97
C GLU A 192 9.89 0.36 24.54
N ALA A 193 8.61 0.55 24.23
CA ALA A 193 8.11 0.31 22.88
C ALA A 193 8.73 1.22 21.83
N ILE A 194 9.01 2.48 22.19
CA ILE A 194 9.69 3.43 21.29
C ILE A 194 11.14 3.04 21.08
N LYS A 195 11.85 2.58 22.13
CA LYS A 195 13.22 2.11 22.03
C LYS A 195 13.34 0.90 21.11
N THR A 196 12.47 -0.07 21.27
CA THR A 196 12.42 -1.27 20.41
C THR A 196 12.07 -0.90 18.96
N ALA A 197 11.08 -0.03 18.76
CA ALA A 197 10.73 0.47 17.42
C ALA A 197 11.88 1.28 16.80
N GLY A 198 12.62 2.06 17.59
CA GLY A 198 13.78 2.84 17.14
C GLY A 198 14.90 1.95 16.61
N LEU A 199 15.22 0.85 17.31
CA LEU A 199 16.18 -0.15 16.84
C LEU A 199 15.74 -0.77 15.52
N PHE A 200 14.47 -1.16 15.43
CA PHE A 200 13.90 -1.74 14.20
C PHE A 200 13.97 -0.77 13.02
N ILE A 201 13.62 0.49 13.23
CA ILE A 201 13.70 1.54 12.21
C ILE A 201 15.15 1.75 11.77
N MET A 202 16.11 1.80 12.69
CA MET A 202 17.53 1.92 12.36
C MET A 202 18.02 0.78 11.48
N LEU A 203 17.62 -0.46 11.76
CA LEU A 203 17.96 -1.62 10.95
C LEU A 203 17.33 -1.58 9.56
N ILE A 204 16.10 -1.08 9.44
CA ILE A 204 15.46 -0.86 8.12
C ILE A 204 16.26 0.15 7.30
N TYR A 205 16.73 1.26 7.90
CA TYR A 205 17.57 2.22 7.18
C TYR A 205 18.91 1.62 6.73
N ILE A 206 19.54 0.79 7.56
CA ILE A 206 20.76 0.08 7.19
C ILE A 206 20.49 -0.87 6.00
N ALA A 207 19.41 -1.65 6.07
CA ALA A 207 19.01 -2.53 4.98
C ALA A 207 18.74 -1.75 3.68
N MET A 208 18.07 -0.59 3.78
CA MET A 208 17.80 0.29 2.64
C MET A 208 19.08 0.84 2.02
N LEU A 209 20.07 1.26 2.82
CA LEU A 209 21.36 1.73 2.33
C LEU A 209 22.15 0.61 1.62
N ILE A 210 22.12 -0.61 2.15
CA ILE A 210 22.73 -1.77 1.50
C ILE A 210 22.05 -2.06 0.17
N MET A 211 20.71 -2.07 0.13
CA MET A 211 19.95 -2.28 -1.09
C MET A 211 20.19 -1.19 -2.13
N PHE A 212 20.34 0.06 -1.70
CA PHE A 212 20.71 1.16 -2.59
C PHE A 212 22.07 0.90 -3.24
N GLY A 213 23.07 0.44 -2.48
CA GLY A 213 24.38 0.06 -3.01
C GLY A 213 24.36 -1.14 -3.96
N VAL A 214 23.41 -2.05 -3.81
CA VAL A 214 23.22 -3.22 -4.72
C VAL A 214 22.57 -2.81 -6.04
N HIS A 215 21.77 -1.74 -6.06
CA HIS A 215 21.06 -1.27 -7.26
C HIS A 215 21.85 -0.25 -8.11
N PHE A 216 22.91 0.34 -7.56
CA PHE A 216 23.84 1.25 -8.24
C PHE A 216 25.18 0.61 -8.50
#